data_f6040019b5a766c347ec06e4b7ec228a
#
_entry.id   f6040019b5a766c347ec06e4b7ec228a
#
_cell.length_a   1.000
_cell.length_b   1.000
_cell.length_c   1.000
_cell.angle_alpha   90.00
_cell.angle_beta   90.00
_cell.angle_gamma   90.00
#
_symmetry.space_group_name_H-M   'P 1'
#
loop_
_entity.id
_entity.type
_entity.pdbx_description
1 polymer ?
#
loop_
_entity_poly.entity_id
_entity_poly.type
_entity_poly.pdbx_seq_one_letter_code
_entity_poly.pdbx_strand_id
1 'polypeptide(L)'
;LLGDDFNYMGSDGNYYVGDTGWHSDGWHPKGKPQHLKIAFYLDPLTRDSGALRVIPGSHRDGDGYAASLQEQIRHSPDQWGLEGHDVPAVALETQPGDLVCFNHNTKHAAFGGSTKRRMFTINLCQRYPEENVQDLRDYLSGAARFWVERAYGPQMLATAGPDRMCHLEQVMANDGHLAELSREAREKMTEPSRG
;
A
#
# COMPACT_ATOMS: atom_id res chain seq x y z
N LEU A 1 -7.69 -14.40 -5.93
CA LEU A 1 -6.33 -14.06 -5.52
C LEU A 1 -6.16 -14.15 -4.00
N LEU A 2 -7.08 -13.56 -3.21
CA LEU A 2 -6.99 -13.48 -1.75
C LEU A 2 -7.90 -14.47 -1.00
N GLY A 3 -8.78 -15.20 -1.68
CA GLY A 3 -9.86 -15.99 -1.10
C GLY A 3 -11.15 -15.19 -0.95
N ASP A 4 -12.23 -15.89 -0.59
CA ASP A 4 -13.57 -15.28 -0.49
C ASP A 4 -13.79 -14.51 0.82
N ASP A 5 -12.90 -14.70 1.80
CA ASP A 5 -12.95 -14.13 3.14
C ASP A 5 -11.79 -13.13 3.42
N PHE A 6 -11.25 -12.50 2.37
CA PHE A 6 -10.17 -11.53 2.48
C PHE A 6 -10.52 -10.38 3.45
N ASN A 7 -9.49 -9.74 4.00
CA ASN A 7 -9.65 -8.57 4.85
C ASN A 7 -9.56 -7.27 4.06
N TYR A 8 -10.43 -6.31 4.36
CA TYR A 8 -10.28 -4.92 4.01
C TYR A 8 -9.35 -4.23 5.03
N MET A 9 -8.26 -3.65 4.55
CA MET A 9 -7.19 -3.09 5.39
C MET A 9 -7.16 -1.56 5.41
N GLY A 10 -8.07 -0.92 4.69
CA GLY A 10 -8.18 0.54 4.62
C GLY A 10 -8.15 1.07 3.20
N SER A 11 -8.45 2.35 3.08
CA SER A 11 -8.41 3.09 1.82
C SER A 11 -7.93 4.52 2.05
N ASP A 12 -7.25 5.06 1.04
CA ASP A 12 -6.73 6.43 1.04
C ASP A 12 -7.23 7.18 -0.18
N GLY A 13 -7.73 8.38 0.02
CA GLY A 13 -7.99 9.34 -1.05
C GLY A 13 -6.86 10.36 -1.09
N ASN A 14 -6.17 10.47 -2.21
CA ASN A 14 -4.94 11.25 -2.26
C ASN A 14 -4.90 12.24 -3.42
N TYR A 15 -4.37 13.42 -3.08
CA TYR A 15 -3.77 14.36 -4.01
C TYR A 15 -2.27 14.19 -3.94
N TYR A 16 -1.70 13.42 -4.86
CA TYR A 16 -0.24 13.29 -4.90
C TYR A 16 0.39 14.49 -5.58
N VAL A 17 1.41 15.03 -4.95
CA VAL A 17 2.22 16.14 -5.45
C VAL A 17 3.66 15.69 -5.53
N GLY A 18 4.28 15.91 -6.70
CA GLY A 18 5.68 15.55 -6.91
C GLY A 18 5.91 14.06 -7.12
N ASP A 19 7.12 13.64 -6.85
CA ASP A 19 7.61 12.29 -7.08
C ASP A 19 7.40 11.40 -5.86
N THR A 20 7.24 10.12 -6.12
CA THR A 20 7.29 9.07 -5.11
C THR A 20 8.43 8.14 -5.47
N GLY A 21 9.48 8.10 -4.64
CA GLY A 21 10.66 7.28 -4.85
C GLY A 21 10.35 5.77 -4.81
N TRP A 22 11.31 4.97 -5.24
CA TRP A 22 11.19 3.51 -5.26
C TRP A 22 10.98 2.93 -3.87
N HIS A 23 9.93 2.12 -3.71
CA HIS A 23 9.59 1.41 -2.48
C HIS A 23 8.70 0.19 -2.78
N SER A 24 8.38 -0.56 -1.76
CA SER A 24 7.26 -1.48 -1.69
C SER A 24 6.38 -1.10 -0.50
N ASP A 25 5.09 -1.35 -0.58
CA ASP A 25 4.16 -1.04 0.52
C ASP A 25 4.34 -1.95 1.74
N GLY A 26 5.01 -3.07 1.54
CA GLY A 26 5.36 -4.04 2.56
C GLY A 26 6.22 -5.16 1.99
N TRP A 27 6.62 -6.09 2.84
CA TRP A 27 7.24 -7.33 2.44
C TRP A 27 6.56 -8.50 3.15
N HIS A 28 5.82 -9.28 2.37
CA HIS A 28 5.07 -10.43 2.84
C HIS A 28 5.68 -11.70 2.25
N PRO A 29 6.49 -12.46 3.02
CA PRO A 29 7.16 -13.66 2.53
C PRO A 29 6.17 -14.73 2.07
N LYS A 30 6.65 -15.63 1.24
CA LYS A 30 5.88 -16.81 0.84
C LYS A 30 5.45 -17.62 2.08
N GLY A 31 4.19 -18.02 2.10
CA GLY A 31 3.61 -18.72 3.25
C GLY A 31 3.02 -17.81 4.33
N LYS A 32 3.19 -16.49 4.20
CA LYS A 32 2.45 -15.48 4.99
C LYS A 32 1.29 -14.90 4.18
N PRO A 33 0.26 -14.35 4.84
CA PRO A 33 -0.86 -13.71 4.15
C PRO A 33 -0.39 -12.64 3.17
N GLN A 34 -0.85 -12.72 1.94
CA GLN A 34 -0.46 -11.80 0.87
C GLN A 34 -1.35 -10.56 0.89
N HIS A 35 -0.76 -9.43 0.59
CA HIS A 35 -1.43 -8.13 0.51
C HIS A 35 -1.47 -7.62 -0.92
N LEU A 36 -2.61 -7.01 -1.28
CA LEU A 36 -2.82 -6.36 -2.57
C LEU A 36 -3.26 -4.92 -2.36
N LYS A 37 -2.80 -4.05 -3.24
CA LYS A 37 -3.32 -2.70 -3.40
C LYS A 37 -4.09 -2.60 -4.71
N ILE A 38 -5.24 -1.96 -4.66
CA ILE A 38 -5.99 -1.53 -5.84
C ILE A 38 -5.94 -0.01 -5.86
N ALA A 39 -5.39 0.56 -6.93
CA ALA A 39 -5.31 1.99 -7.14
C ALA A 39 -6.28 2.39 -8.26
N PHE A 40 -7.17 3.34 -7.98
CA PHE A 40 -8.13 3.91 -8.92
C PHE A 40 -7.65 5.29 -9.35
N TYR A 41 -7.47 5.49 -10.63
CA TYR A 41 -6.96 6.74 -11.19
C TYR A 41 -8.10 7.62 -11.70
N LEU A 42 -8.05 8.89 -11.33
CA LEU A 42 -9.07 9.90 -11.67
C LEU A 42 -8.55 10.93 -12.68
N ASP A 43 -7.27 10.85 -13.01
CA ASP A 43 -6.61 11.71 -14.00
C ASP A 43 -5.85 10.86 -15.02
N PRO A 44 -5.71 11.32 -16.27
CA PRO A 44 -4.87 10.65 -17.25
C PRO A 44 -3.40 10.81 -16.84
N LEU A 45 -2.66 9.72 -16.81
CA LEU A 45 -1.24 9.71 -16.43
C LEU A 45 -0.41 9.01 -17.50
N THR A 46 0.71 9.64 -17.84
CA THR A 46 1.76 9.08 -18.67
C THR A 46 3.02 8.83 -17.85
N ARG A 47 4.01 8.17 -18.46
CA ARG A 47 5.31 7.94 -17.86
C ARG A 47 5.88 9.19 -17.18
N ASP A 48 5.76 10.35 -17.85
CA ASP A 48 6.40 11.59 -17.43
C ASP A 48 5.46 12.54 -16.67
N SER A 49 4.24 12.10 -16.37
CA SER A 49 3.26 12.84 -15.59
C SER A 49 2.80 12.14 -14.31
N GLY A 50 3.56 11.16 -13.83
CA GLY A 50 3.32 10.49 -12.56
C GLY A 50 2.59 9.14 -12.65
N ALA A 51 2.56 8.49 -13.83
CA ALA A 51 2.10 7.11 -13.91
C ALA A 51 2.91 6.20 -12.99
N LEU A 52 2.25 5.22 -12.39
CA LEU A 52 2.91 4.22 -11.57
C LEU A 52 3.93 3.44 -12.42
N ARG A 53 5.16 3.38 -11.96
CA ARG A 53 6.20 2.53 -12.54
C ARG A 53 6.39 1.32 -11.65
N VAL A 54 6.48 0.15 -12.26
CA VAL A 54 6.66 -1.12 -11.56
C VAL A 54 7.84 -1.89 -12.15
N ILE A 55 8.51 -2.67 -11.30
CA ILE A 55 9.53 -3.61 -11.75
C ILE A 55 8.89 -5.01 -11.76
N PRO A 56 8.64 -5.60 -12.93
CA PRO A 56 8.05 -6.94 -13.03
C PRO A 56 8.91 -7.99 -12.32
N GLY A 57 8.25 -8.87 -11.55
CA GLY A 57 8.94 -9.93 -10.81
C GLY A 57 9.52 -9.51 -9.45
N SER A 58 9.61 -8.22 -9.14
CA SER A 58 10.19 -7.71 -7.89
C SER A 58 9.42 -8.08 -6.61
N HIS A 59 8.21 -8.64 -6.76
CA HIS A 59 7.39 -9.12 -5.65
C HIS A 59 7.69 -10.55 -5.21
N ARG A 60 8.53 -11.28 -5.98
CA ARG A 60 8.76 -12.71 -5.76
C ARG A 60 9.67 -12.94 -4.58
N ASP A 61 9.14 -13.54 -3.53
CA ASP A 61 9.95 -13.98 -2.40
C ASP A 61 10.81 -15.19 -2.79
N GLY A 62 12.05 -15.23 -2.27
CA GLY A 62 13.04 -16.26 -2.60
C GLY A 62 13.73 -16.08 -3.96
N ASP A 63 13.38 -15.06 -4.73
CA ASP A 63 14.06 -14.69 -5.97
C ASP A 63 15.24 -13.75 -5.65
N GLY A 64 16.45 -14.12 -6.10
CA GLY A 64 17.66 -13.34 -5.84
C GLY A 64 17.63 -11.93 -6.43
N TYR A 65 16.99 -11.76 -7.59
CA TYR A 65 16.78 -10.44 -8.19
C TYR A 65 15.84 -9.57 -7.33
N ALA A 66 14.69 -10.11 -6.93
CA ALA A 66 13.76 -9.40 -6.07
C ALA A 66 14.38 -9.02 -4.73
N ALA A 67 15.18 -9.91 -4.13
CA ALA A 67 15.92 -9.64 -2.90
C ALA A 67 16.95 -8.52 -3.06
N SER A 68 17.73 -8.52 -4.15
CA SER A 68 18.70 -7.45 -4.42
C SER A 68 18.04 -6.08 -4.60
N LEU A 69 16.88 -6.03 -5.24
CA LEU A 69 16.12 -4.79 -5.40
C LEU A 69 15.61 -4.23 -4.06
N GLN A 70 15.33 -5.09 -3.09
CA GLN A 70 14.78 -4.67 -1.80
C GLN A 70 15.67 -3.63 -1.10
N GLU A 71 16.97 -3.81 -1.15
CA GLU A 71 17.94 -2.97 -0.48
C GLU A 71 18.50 -1.87 -1.37
N GLN A 72 18.68 -2.16 -2.65
CA GLN A 72 19.47 -1.32 -3.54
C GLN A 72 18.65 -0.23 -4.26
N ILE A 73 17.39 -0.50 -4.58
CA ILE A 73 16.63 0.38 -5.48
C ILE A 73 16.40 1.79 -4.93
N ARG A 74 16.26 1.94 -3.61
CA ARG A 74 16.11 3.26 -2.97
C ARG A 74 17.36 4.13 -3.10
N HIS A 75 18.51 3.48 -3.27
CA HIS A 75 19.83 4.10 -3.38
C HIS A 75 20.40 3.91 -4.78
N SER A 76 19.54 3.86 -5.81
CA SER A 76 19.94 3.62 -7.19
C SER A 76 21.04 4.56 -7.72
N PRO A 77 21.12 5.85 -7.34
CA PRO A 77 22.23 6.70 -7.72
C PRO A 77 23.58 6.19 -7.18
N ASP A 78 23.62 5.80 -5.92
CA ASP A 78 24.86 5.33 -5.28
C ASP A 78 25.22 3.90 -5.70
N GLN A 79 24.23 3.05 -5.89
CA GLN A 79 24.43 1.62 -6.18
C GLN A 79 24.67 1.35 -7.65
N TRP A 80 24.00 2.10 -8.53
CA TRP A 80 23.98 1.84 -9.98
C TRP A 80 24.33 3.05 -10.84
N GLY A 81 24.54 4.23 -10.26
CA GLY A 81 24.74 5.48 -11.00
C GLY A 81 23.51 5.91 -11.80
N LEU A 82 22.31 5.46 -11.39
CA LEU A 82 21.05 5.77 -12.06
C LEU A 82 20.14 6.58 -11.15
N GLU A 83 19.67 7.71 -11.63
CA GLU A 83 18.62 8.44 -10.95
C GLU A 83 17.33 7.59 -10.88
N GLY A 84 16.51 7.78 -9.85
CA GLY A 84 15.33 6.94 -9.65
C GLY A 84 14.40 6.89 -10.87
N HIS A 85 14.24 7.99 -11.58
CA HIS A 85 13.39 8.06 -12.79
C HIS A 85 14.01 7.36 -14.02
N ASP A 86 15.31 7.07 -14.00
CA ASP A 86 16.03 6.37 -15.07
C ASP A 86 16.11 4.85 -14.84
N VAL A 87 15.74 4.37 -13.65
CA VAL A 87 15.71 2.94 -13.37
C VAL A 87 14.76 2.25 -14.35
N PRO A 88 15.22 1.17 -15.05
CA PRO A 88 14.38 0.43 -15.99
C PRO A 88 13.14 -0.14 -15.34
N ALA A 89 11.97 0.27 -15.80
CA ALA A 89 10.68 -0.12 -15.25
C ALA A 89 9.57 0.01 -16.29
N VAL A 90 8.45 -0.66 -16.02
CA VAL A 90 7.24 -0.55 -16.82
C VAL A 90 6.38 0.59 -16.24
N ALA A 91 6.10 1.61 -17.04
CA ALA A 91 5.13 2.63 -16.70
C ALA A 91 3.72 2.13 -17.01
N LEU A 92 2.86 2.18 -16.02
CA LEU A 92 1.45 1.82 -16.16
C LEU A 92 0.66 3.11 -16.43
N GLU A 93 0.63 3.51 -17.71
CA GLU A 93 -0.13 4.68 -18.13
C GLU A 93 -1.62 4.44 -17.97
N THR A 94 -2.35 5.43 -17.47
CA THR A 94 -3.76 5.28 -17.09
C THR A 94 -4.62 6.40 -17.63
N GLN A 95 -5.92 6.09 -17.82
CA GLN A 95 -6.99 7.03 -18.07
C GLN A 95 -7.93 7.11 -16.86
N PRO A 96 -8.74 8.18 -16.74
CA PRO A 96 -9.75 8.26 -15.69
C PRO A 96 -10.69 7.05 -15.70
N GLY A 97 -10.78 6.36 -14.57
CA GLY A 97 -11.55 5.13 -14.41
C GLY A 97 -10.73 3.85 -14.50
N ASP A 98 -9.47 3.92 -14.92
CA ASP A 98 -8.58 2.76 -14.86
C ASP A 98 -8.23 2.40 -13.43
N LEU A 99 -8.00 1.12 -13.22
CA LEU A 99 -7.49 0.60 -11.96
C LEU A 99 -6.23 -0.24 -12.18
N VAL A 100 -5.32 -0.16 -11.21
CA VAL A 100 -4.12 -0.99 -11.15
C VAL A 100 -4.16 -1.81 -9.88
N CYS A 101 -4.06 -3.14 -10.02
CA CYS A 101 -3.98 -4.06 -8.89
C CYS A 101 -2.59 -4.67 -8.83
N PHE A 102 -1.93 -4.58 -7.68
CA PHE A 102 -0.57 -5.12 -7.51
C PHE A 102 -0.32 -5.64 -6.09
N ASN A 103 0.63 -6.58 -5.98
CA ASN A 103 1.08 -7.11 -4.70
C ASN A 103 1.92 -6.07 -3.95
N HIS A 104 1.73 -5.95 -2.63
CA HIS A 104 2.47 -4.99 -1.79
C HIS A 104 3.99 -5.15 -1.86
N ASN A 105 4.50 -6.35 -2.14
CA ASN A 105 5.93 -6.58 -2.30
C ASN A 105 6.50 -5.95 -3.58
N THR A 106 5.66 -5.60 -4.56
CA THR A 106 6.11 -5.06 -5.85
C THR A 106 6.83 -3.74 -5.66
N LYS A 107 8.05 -3.64 -6.20
CA LYS A 107 8.77 -2.37 -6.25
C LYS A 107 8.11 -1.44 -7.24
N HIS A 108 7.75 -0.28 -6.75
CA HIS A 108 7.07 0.73 -7.55
C HIS A 108 7.51 2.14 -7.16
N ALA A 109 7.29 3.07 -8.09
CA ALA A 109 7.60 4.48 -7.96
C ALA A 109 6.68 5.30 -8.88
N ALA A 110 6.70 6.62 -8.75
CA ALA A 110 6.06 7.53 -9.67
C ALA A 110 6.90 8.81 -9.79
N PHE A 111 7.20 9.22 -11.01
CA PHE A 111 8.04 10.39 -11.29
C PHE A 111 7.35 11.34 -12.27
N GLY A 112 7.78 12.61 -12.27
CA GLY A 112 7.19 13.65 -13.10
C GLY A 112 5.79 14.07 -12.63
N GLY A 113 5.41 13.68 -11.42
CA GLY A 113 4.11 14.01 -10.86
C GLY A 113 3.94 15.50 -10.69
N SER A 114 2.96 16.06 -11.42
CA SER A 114 2.54 17.45 -11.26
C SER A 114 1.77 17.63 -9.94
N THR A 115 1.23 18.84 -9.72
CA THR A 115 0.50 19.21 -8.50
C THR A 115 -0.91 18.61 -8.38
N LYS A 116 -1.35 17.71 -9.26
CA LYS A 116 -2.77 17.30 -9.34
C LYS A 116 -3.00 15.86 -9.77
N ARG A 117 -2.29 14.90 -9.20
CA ARG A 117 -2.59 13.50 -9.44
C ARG A 117 -3.61 13.00 -8.41
N ARG A 118 -4.87 12.87 -8.84
CA ARG A 118 -5.95 12.35 -8.01
C ARG A 118 -6.06 10.85 -8.17
N MET A 119 -6.06 10.17 -7.05
CA MET A 119 -6.31 8.73 -7.01
C MET A 119 -6.89 8.35 -5.64
N PHE A 120 -7.50 7.18 -5.56
CA PHE A 120 -7.73 6.56 -4.27
C PHE A 120 -7.29 5.10 -4.31
N THR A 121 -6.95 4.57 -3.15
CA THR A 121 -6.47 3.19 -3.03
C THR A 121 -7.34 2.40 -2.09
N ILE A 122 -7.39 1.09 -2.32
CA ILE A 122 -7.94 0.11 -1.39
C ILE A 122 -6.84 -0.90 -1.11
N ASN A 123 -6.56 -1.15 0.17
CA ASN A 123 -5.64 -2.16 0.63
C ASN A 123 -6.43 -3.38 1.11
N LEU A 124 -6.06 -4.55 0.61
CA LEU A 124 -6.69 -5.82 0.92
C LEU A 124 -5.62 -6.84 1.29
N CYS A 125 -5.96 -7.82 2.13
CA CYS A 125 -5.07 -8.95 2.38
C CYS A 125 -5.83 -10.26 2.52
N GLN A 126 -5.13 -11.38 2.38
CA GLN A 126 -5.67 -12.67 2.76
C GLN A 126 -6.06 -12.66 4.24
N ARG A 127 -7.07 -13.45 4.60
CA ARG A 127 -7.39 -13.68 6.01
C ARG A 127 -6.18 -14.29 6.70
N TYR A 128 -5.85 -13.77 7.86
CA TYR A 128 -4.74 -14.27 8.67
C TYR A 128 -5.18 -15.52 9.44
N PRO A 129 -4.46 -16.64 9.34
CA PRO A 129 -4.69 -17.80 10.20
C PRO A 129 -4.35 -17.43 11.65
N GLU A 130 -4.88 -18.21 12.60
CA GLU A 130 -4.78 -17.90 14.04
C GLU A 130 -3.32 -17.71 14.50
N GLU A 131 -2.43 -18.55 14.03
CA GLU A 131 -1.00 -18.48 14.33
C GLU A 131 -0.29 -17.23 13.78
N ASN A 132 -0.91 -16.49 12.86
CA ASN A 132 -0.38 -15.26 12.29
C ASN A 132 -1.14 -13.99 12.70
N VAL A 133 -2.08 -14.08 13.62
CA VAL A 133 -2.90 -12.92 14.07
C VAL A 133 -2.02 -11.81 14.68
N GLN A 134 -0.90 -12.16 15.29
CA GLN A 134 0.02 -11.14 15.80
C GLN A 134 0.65 -10.32 14.67
N ASP A 135 1.00 -10.96 13.53
CA ASP A 135 1.49 -10.24 12.35
C ASP A 135 0.44 -9.25 11.82
N LEU A 136 -0.87 -9.62 11.88
CA LEU A 136 -1.96 -8.70 11.54
C LEU A 136 -1.99 -7.48 12.48
N ARG A 137 -1.90 -7.69 13.79
CA ARG A 137 -1.88 -6.60 14.78
C ARG A 137 -0.68 -5.67 14.58
N ASP A 138 0.49 -6.24 14.31
CA ASP A 138 1.71 -5.48 14.04
C ASP A 138 1.56 -4.64 12.75
N TYR A 139 0.96 -5.22 11.72
CA TYR A 139 0.65 -4.49 10.48
C TYR A 139 -0.33 -3.33 10.75
N LEU A 140 -1.43 -3.60 11.47
CA LEU A 140 -2.43 -2.57 11.83
C LEU A 140 -1.79 -1.44 12.65
N SER A 141 -0.88 -1.76 13.57
CA SER A 141 -0.15 -0.78 14.37
C SER A 141 0.58 0.27 13.53
N GLY A 142 1.07 -0.13 12.35
CA GLY A 142 1.72 0.78 11.41
C GLY A 142 0.85 1.94 10.92
N ALA A 143 -0.46 1.81 10.97
CA ALA A 143 -1.41 2.86 10.58
C ALA A 143 -1.44 4.05 11.57
N ALA A 144 -0.93 3.85 12.79
CA ALA A 144 -0.86 4.90 13.81
C ALA A 144 -0.06 6.13 13.36
N ARG A 145 0.99 5.93 12.55
CA ARG A 145 1.80 7.02 11.97
C ARG A 145 1.02 7.98 11.08
N PHE A 146 -0.12 7.53 10.55
CA PHE A 146 -1.05 8.32 9.74
C PHE A 146 -2.20 8.90 10.58
N TRP A 147 -2.16 8.71 11.89
CA TRP A 147 -3.19 9.10 12.84
C TRP A 147 -4.54 8.39 12.60
N VAL A 148 -4.48 7.22 12.01
CA VAL A 148 -5.66 6.38 11.76
C VAL A 148 -5.99 5.57 13.00
N GLU A 149 -7.21 5.68 13.47
CA GLU A 149 -7.69 4.95 14.63
C GLU A 149 -8.41 3.65 14.25
N ARG A 150 -8.94 3.59 13.02
CA ARG A 150 -9.60 2.42 12.42
C ARG A 150 -9.51 2.49 10.91
N ALA A 151 -9.39 1.34 10.27
CA ALA A 151 -9.37 1.25 8.81
C ALA A 151 -10.75 1.48 8.16
N TYR A 152 -11.83 1.39 8.92
CA TYR A 152 -13.22 1.47 8.49
C TYR A 152 -13.96 2.57 9.27
N GLY A 153 -14.93 3.20 8.61
CA GLY A 153 -15.73 4.28 9.22
C GLY A 153 -17.13 3.82 9.64
N PRO A 154 -17.83 4.63 10.45
CA PRO A 154 -19.19 4.31 10.93
C PRO A 154 -20.18 4.12 9.79
N GLN A 155 -20.06 4.88 8.70
CA GLN A 155 -20.93 4.73 7.53
C GLN A 155 -20.70 3.39 6.82
N MET A 156 -19.45 2.90 6.76
CA MET A 156 -19.14 1.59 6.20
C MET A 156 -19.82 0.49 7.02
N LEU A 157 -19.73 0.55 8.35
CA LEU A 157 -20.37 -0.41 9.25
C LEU A 157 -21.90 -0.35 9.16
N ALA A 158 -22.48 0.85 9.15
CA ALA A 158 -23.93 1.03 9.08
C ALA A 158 -24.57 0.49 7.78
N THR A 159 -23.77 0.39 6.71
CA THR A 159 -24.23 -0.09 5.40
C THR A 159 -23.70 -1.48 5.02
N ALA A 160 -22.88 -2.09 5.87
CA ALA A 160 -22.34 -3.43 5.60
C ALA A 160 -23.43 -4.50 5.81
N GLY A 161 -23.79 -5.20 4.73
CA GLY A 161 -24.49 -6.48 4.82
C GLY A 161 -23.53 -7.62 5.18
N PRO A 162 -24.06 -8.85 5.37
CA PRO A 162 -23.25 -10.02 5.75
C PRO A 162 -22.06 -10.25 4.80
N ASP A 163 -22.27 -10.09 3.49
CA ASP A 163 -21.24 -10.30 2.47
C ASP A 163 -20.05 -9.33 2.57
N ARG A 164 -20.27 -8.12 3.11
CA ARG A 164 -19.18 -7.16 3.36
C ARG A 164 -18.62 -7.27 4.78
N MET A 165 -19.45 -7.68 5.73
CA MET A 165 -19.04 -7.78 7.13
C MET A 165 -17.93 -8.82 7.30
N CYS A 166 -17.96 -9.95 6.58
CA CYS A 166 -16.92 -10.98 6.64
C CYS A 166 -15.52 -10.44 6.33
N HIS A 167 -15.42 -9.36 5.55
CA HIS A 167 -14.15 -8.69 5.21
C HIS A 167 -13.67 -7.69 6.26
N LEU A 168 -14.49 -7.38 7.26
CA LEU A 168 -14.17 -6.42 8.33
C LEU A 168 -13.92 -7.10 9.68
N GLU A 169 -14.56 -8.24 9.92
CA GLU A 169 -14.62 -8.88 11.26
C GLU A 169 -13.25 -9.15 11.85
N GLN A 170 -12.30 -9.68 11.07
CA GLN A 170 -10.98 -10.02 11.60
C GLN A 170 -10.20 -8.76 11.97
N VAL A 171 -10.28 -7.70 11.16
CA VAL A 171 -9.65 -6.41 11.46
C VAL A 171 -10.29 -5.80 12.70
N MET A 172 -11.63 -5.76 12.78
CA MET A 172 -12.38 -5.25 13.92
C MET A 172 -12.04 -5.96 15.25
N ALA A 173 -11.80 -7.27 15.18
CA ALA A 173 -11.41 -8.06 16.35
C ALA A 173 -9.96 -7.81 16.80
N ASN A 174 -9.13 -7.16 15.97
CA ASN A 174 -7.69 -7.05 16.20
C ASN A 174 -7.14 -5.62 16.17
N ASP A 175 -7.95 -4.59 15.96
CA ASP A 175 -7.52 -3.18 15.88
C ASP A 175 -7.72 -2.36 17.16
N GLY A 176 -8.18 -2.97 18.25
CA GLY A 176 -8.56 -2.27 19.49
C GLY A 176 -7.45 -1.42 20.13
N HIS A 177 -6.18 -1.71 19.84
CA HIS A 177 -5.02 -0.98 20.32
C HIS A 177 -4.64 0.23 19.43
N LEU A 178 -5.17 0.30 18.20
CA LEU A 178 -4.74 1.29 17.20
C LEU A 178 -5.10 2.73 17.60
N ALA A 179 -6.25 2.93 18.21
CA ALA A 179 -6.67 4.28 18.64
C ALA A 179 -5.70 4.89 19.66
N GLU A 180 -5.20 4.09 20.61
CA GLU A 180 -4.21 4.54 21.59
C GLU A 180 -2.87 4.85 20.91
N LEU A 181 -2.37 3.98 20.06
CA LEU A 181 -1.14 4.23 19.29
C LEU A 181 -1.24 5.49 18.42
N SER A 182 -2.40 5.74 17.83
CA SER A 182 -2.64 6.96 17.04
C SER A 182 -2.65 8.23 17.89
N ARG A 183 -3.19 8.14 19.10
CA ARG A 183 -3.12 9.24 20.07
C ARG A 183 -1.66 9.55 20.46
N GLU A 184 -0.88 8.51 20.77
CA GLU A 184 0.54 8.68 21.09
C GLU A 184 1.35 9.23 19.91
N ALA A 185 1.03 8.81 18.69
CA ALA A 185 1.69 9.33 17.48
C ALA A 185 1.41 10.83 17.30
N ARG A 186 0.17 11.28 17.54
CA ARG A 186 -0.20 12.72 17.50
C ARG A 186 0.57 13.55 18.52
N GLU A 187 0.89 13.00 19.67
CA GLU A 187 1.68 13.69 20.70
C GLU A 187 3.17 13.84 20.31
N LYS A 188 3.67 12.88 19.53
CA LYS A 188 5.09 12.80 19.16
C LYS A 188 5.41 13.39 17.78
N MET A 189 4.41 13.58 16.94
CA MET A 189 4.57 14.00 15.55
C MET A 189 3.80 15.31 15.30
N THR A 190 4.41 16.24 14.59
CA THR A 190 3.79 17.53 14.23
C THR A 190 2.76 17.39 13.11
N GLU A 191 2.87 16.38 12.27
CA GLU A 191 1.95 16.04 11.18
C GLU A 191 1.94 14.51 10.96
N PRO A 192 0.87 13.95 10.39
CA PRO A 192 0.85 12.53 10.04
C PRO A 192 1.87 12.22 8.95
N SER A 193 2.36 10.99 8.93
CA SER A 193 3.21 10.51 7.84
C SER A 193 2.53 10.69 6.48
N ARG A 194 3.32 10.97 5.47
CA ARG A 194 2.84 11.12 4.09
C ARG A 194 3.19 9.88 3.28
N GLY A 195 2.85 8.76 3.68
CA GLY A 195 2.99 7.53 2.89
C GLY A 195 4.41 7.17 2.43
#